data_8a041c11d9b4c8b5ed0e7254d6f5f07e
#
_entry.id   8a041c11d9b4c8b5ed0e7254d6f5f07e
#
_cell.length_a   1.000
_cell.length_b   1.000
_cell.length_c   1.000
_cell.angle_alpha   90.00
_cell.angle_beta   90.00
_cell.angle_gamma   90.00
#
_symmetry.space_group_name_H-M   'P 1'
#
loop_
_entity.id
_entity.type
_entity.pdbx_description
1 polymer ?
#
loop_
_entity_poly.entity_id
_entity_poly.type
_entity_poly.pdbx_seq_one_letter_code
_entity_poly.pdbx_strand_id
1 'polypeptide(L)'
;LNYLSLEKEMEIILAKNKNLNNVKGKEKVSNMIKVASLTRKGFIAGDISTVMSPRTILHWAENSEIFKDTGYAFRVTFLNKCDELEKNIIAEYYQRCFGVDLPESLINVQM
;
A
#
# COMPACT_ATOMS: atom_id res chain seq x y z
N LEU A 1 -5.21 -16.86 -10.28
CA LEU A 1 -4.12 -16.31 -9.49
C LEU A 1 -4.36 -16.56 -8.02
N ASN A 2 -3.41 -17.22 -7.40
CA ASN A 2 -3.50 -17.53 -5.98
C ASN A 2 -2.57 -16.61 -5.21
N TYR A 3 -3.15 -15.69 -4.47
CA TYR A 3 -2.38 -14.85 -3.57
C TYR A 3 -2.27 -15.54 -2.22
N LEU A 4 -1.24 -15.19 -1.48
CA LEU A 4 -1.06 -15.70 -0.13
C LEU A 4 -2.19 -15.18 0.77
N SER A 5 -2.48 -15.92 1.83
CA SER A 5 -3.44 -15.43 2.83
C SER A 5 -2.87 -14.18 3.50
N LEU A 6 -3.74 -13.40 4.13
CA LEU A 6 -3.34 -12.21 4.87
C LEU A 6 -2.26 -12.55 5.91
N GLU A 7 -2.44 -13.66 6.62
CA GLU A 7 -1.50 -14.08 7.65
C GLU A 7 -0.12 -14.40 7.08
N LYS A 8 -0.08 -15.08 5.93
CA LYS A 8 1.18 -15.43 5.29
C LYS A 8 1.90 -14.20 4.75
N GLU A 9 1.16 -13.29 4.13
CA GLU A 9 1.76 -12.05 3.65
C GLU A 9 2.31 -11.24 4.82
N MET A 10 1.58 -11.18 5.92
CA MET A 10 2.04 -10.47 7.12
C MET A 10 3.32 -11.09 7.68
N GLU A 11 3.39 -12.42 7.75
CA GLU A 11 4.59 -13.11 8.22
C GLU A 11 5.82 -12.74 7.40
N ILE A 12 5.67 -12.72 6.07
CA ILE A 12 6.77 -12.40 5.18
C ILE A 12 7.24 -10.97 5.38
N ILE A 13 6.31 -10.03 5.47
CA ILE A 13 6.63 -8.62 5.62
C ILE A 13 7.31 -8.36 6.97
N LEU A 14 6.79 -8.94 8.05
CA LEU A 14 7.36 -8.75 9.37
C LEU A 14 8.72 -9.42 9.51
N ALA A 15 8.93 -10.55 8.83
CA ALA A 15 10.22 -11.22 8.85
C ALA A 15 11.31 -10.36 8.20
N LYS A 16 10.95 -9.58 7.18
CA LYS A 16 11.87 -8.69 6.49
C LYS A 16 12.00 -7.32 7.15
N ASN A 17 11.01 -6.94 7.96
CA ASN A 17 10.95 -5.62 8.59
C ASN A 17 10.69 -5.78 10.09
N LYS A 18 11.71 -6.21 10.80
CA LYS A 18 11.59 -6.51 12.23
C LYS A 18 11.12 -5.32 13.06
N ASN A 19 11.41 -4.11 12.61
CA ASN A 19 10.96 -2.89 13.29
C ASN A 19 9.45 -2.76 13.31
N LEU A 20 8.75 -3.45 12.40
CA LEU A 20 7.30 -3.44 12.33
C LEU A 20 6.66 -4.55 13.17
N ASN A 21 7.46 -5.39 13.80
CA ASN A 21 6.92 -6.51 14.57
C ASN A 21 6.52 -6.06 15.98
N ASN A 22 5.50 -5.21 16.04
CA ASN A 22 4.91 -4.71 17.29
C ASN A 22 3.46 -4.37 16.98
N VAL A 23 2.71 -3.95 18.00
CA VAL A 23 1.27 -3.72 17.85
C VAL A 23 0.97 -2.71 16.73
N LYS A 24 1.65 -1.56 16.75
CA LYS A 24 1.42 -0.52 15.74
C LYS A 24 1.87 -0.95 14.35
N GLY A 25 3.03 -1.61 14.28
CA GLY A 25 3.56 -2.09 13.02
C GLY A 25 2.69 -3.14 12.39
N LYS A 26 2.17 -4.08 13.19
CA LYS A 26 1.28 -5.12 12.69
C LYS A 26 -0.02 -4.53 12.18
N GLU A 27 -0.56 -3.51 12.85
CA GLU A 27 -1.76 -2.83 12.40
C GLU A 27 -1.51 -2.13 11.06
N LYS A 28 -0.37 -1.44 10.94
CA LYS A 28 0.02 -0.79 9.70
C LYS A 28 0.13 -1.80 8.56
N VAL A 29 0.83 -2.90 8.78
CA VAL A 29 1.01 -3.95 7.76
C VAL A 29 -0.33 -4.57 7.39
N SER A 30 -1.19 -4.81 8.36
CA SER A 30 -2.54 -5.33 8.10
C SER A 30 -3.29 -4.39 7.16
N ASN A 31 -3.22 -3.08 7.40
CA ASN A 31 -3.88 -2.10 6.55
C ASN A 31 -3.28 -2.07 5.14
N MET A 32 -1.96 -2.21 5.04
CA MET A 32 -1.29 -2.29 3.74
C MET A 32 -1.80 -3.48 2.94
N ILE A 33 -1.95 -4.64 3.59
CA ILE A 33 -2.45 -5.84 2.93
C ILE A 33 -3.90 -5.66 2.51
N LYS A 34 -4.69 -4.95 3.30
CA LYS A 34 -6.08 -4.64 2.94
C LYS A 34 -6.15 -3.77 1.69
N VAL A 35 -5.28 -2.77 1.57
CA VAL A 35 -5.19 -1.96 0.35
C VAL A 35 -4.86 -2.84 -0.83
N ALA A 36 -3.89 -3.74 -0.68
CA ALA A 36 -3.53 -4.67 -1.74
C ALA A 36 -4.71 -5.55 -2.15
N SER A 37 -5.47 -6.04 -1.18
CA SER A 37 -6.68 -6.83 -1.45
C SER A 37 -7.68 -6.05 -2.28
N LEU A 38 -7.86 -4.77 -1.98
CA LEU A 38 -8.78 -3.92 -2.74
C LEU A 38 -8.29 -3.74 -4.18
N THR A 39 -6.97 -3.58 -4.39
CA THR A 39 -6.44 -3.47 -5.76
C THR A 39 -6.68 -4.77 -6.53
N ARG A 40 -6.54 -5.91 -5.87
CA ARG A 40 -6.75 -7.22 -6.52
C ARG A 40 -8.21 -7.40 -6.90
N LYS A 41 -9.13 -7.01 -6.03
CA LYS A 41 -10.57 -7.04 -6.33
C LYS A 41 -10.93 -6.07 -7.44
N GLY A 42 -10.37 -4.86 -7.40
CA GLY A 42 -10.61 -3.87 -8.44
C GLY A 42 -10.10 -4.32 -9.81
N PHE A 43 -8.96 -4.99 -9.83
CA PHE A 43 -8.41 -5.53 -11.07
C PHE A 43 -9.34 -6.60 -11.66
N ILE A 44 -9.82 -7.52 -10.83
CA ILE A 44 -10.73 -8.57 -11.27
C ILE A 44 -12.04 -7.98 -11.77
N ALA A 45 -12.53 -6.94 -11.10
CA ALA A 45 -13.77 -6.26 -11.50
C ALA A 45 -13.60 -5.39 -12.75
N GLY A 46 -12.36 -5.13 -13.17
CA GLY A 46 -12.10 -4.28 -14.32
C GLY A 46 -12.02 -2.79 -14.00
N ASP A 47 -12.00 -2.42 -12.74
CA ASP A 47 -11.95 -1.02 -12.31
C ASP A 47 -10.56 -0.42 -12.46
N ILE A 48 -9.52 -1.24 -12.28
CA ILE A 48 -8.13 -0.80 -12.40
C ILE A 48 -7.33 -1.84 -13.17
N SER A 49 -6.20 -1.43 -13.70
CA SER A 49 -5.35 -2.29 -14.53
C SER A 49 -4.07 -2.73 -13.84
N THR A 50 -3.84 -2.29 -12.60
CA THR A 50 -2.63 -2.60 -11.87
C THR A 50 -2.99 -3.24 -10.54
N VAL A 51 -2.25 -4.29 -10.14
CA VAL A 51 -2.49 -4.93 -8.85
C VAL A 51 -1.24 -4.82 -8.00
N MET A 52 -1.45 -4.84 -6.69
CA MET A 52 -0.35 -4.82 -5.74
C MET A 52 0.02 -6.26 -5.37
N SER A 53 1.22 -6.67 -5.79
CA SER A 53 1.74 -8.00 -5.48
C SER A 53 2.30 -8.03 -4.06
N PRO A 54 2.56 -9.23 -3.50
CA PRO A 54 3.23 -9.31 -2.20
C PRO A 54 4.57 -8.59 -2.16
N ARG A 55 5.33 -8.64 -3.27
CA ARG A 55 6.61 -7.93 -3.35
C ARG A 55 6.40 -6.42 -3.26
N THR A 56 5.36 -5.90 -3.89
CA THR A 56 5.06 -4.48 -3.83
C THR A 56 4.73 -4.06 -2.40
N ILE A 57 3.98 -4.87 -1.67
CA ILE A 57 3.66 -4.59 -0.26
C ILE A 57 4.96 -4.54 0.55
N LEU A 58 5.85 -5.48 0.30
CA LEU A 58 7.13 -5.53 1.00
C LEU A 58 7.94 -4.24 0.75
N HIS A 59 8.02 -3.81 -0.51
CA HIS A 59 8.71 -2.56 -0.86
C HIS A 59 8.05 -1.35 -0.20
N TRP A 60 6.72 -1.35 -0.15
CA TRP A 60 5.98 -0.27 0.51
C TRP A 60 6.33 -0.21 1.99
N ALA A 61 6.34 -1.36 2.67
CA ALA A 61 6.71 -1.42 4.08
C ALA A 61 8.13 -0.91 4.31
N GLU A 62 9.08 -1.35 3.49
CA GLU A 62 10.46 -0.90 3.58
C GLU A 62 10.56 0.62 3.38
N ASN A 63 9.91 1.13 2.34
CA ASN A 63 9.94 2.56 2.05
C ASN A 63 9.26 3.38 3.13
N SER A 64 8.19 2.87 3.74
CA SER A 64 7.52 3.59 4.80
C SER A 64 8.41 3.76 6.03
N GLU A 65 9.31 2.81 6.27
CA GLU A 65 10.29 2.93 7.35
C GLU A 65 11.41 3.90 6.99
N ILE A 66 11.85 3.89 5.74
CA ILE A 66 12.89 4.80 5.26
C ILE A 66 12.41 6.25 5.28
N PHE A 67 11.23 6.50 4.74
CA PHE A 67 10.68 7.86 4.64
C PHE A 67 9.97 8.32 5.90
N LYS A 68 9.67 7.42 6.82
CA LYS A 68 8.88 7.71 8.02
C LYS A 68 7.50 8.26 7.69
N ASP A 69 6.94 7.84 6.55
CA ASP A 69 5.66 8.34 6.05
C ASP A 69 5.04 7.26 5.17
N THR A 70 3.97 6.64 5.68
CA THR A 70 3.30 5.54 5.00
C THR A 70 2.62 5.99 3.70
N GLY A 71 1.98 7.16 3.73
CA GLY A 71 1.28 7.67 2.55
C GLY A 71 2.22 8.08 1.44
N TYR A 72 3.31 8.76 1.79
CA TYR A 72 4.32 9.15 0.82
C TYR A 72 4.98 7.91 0.20
N ALA A 73 5.28 6.92 1.04
CA ALA A 73 5.85 5.65 0.57
C ALA A 73 4.90 4.96 -0.40
N PHE A 74 3.59 5.00 -0.13
CA PHE A 74 2.59 4.42 -1.02
C PHE A 74 2.62 5.09 -2.38
N ARG A 75 2.70 6.42 -2.41
CA ARG A 75 2.78 7.15 -3.68
C ARG A 75 4.00 6.76 -4.48
N VAL A 76 5.15 6.73 -3.83
CA VAL A 76 6.42 6.43 -4.51
C VAL A 76 6.47 4.98 -4.97
N THR A 77 5.98 4.07 -4.15
CA THR A 77 6.09 2.64 -4.42
C THR A 77 5.06 2.17 -5.45
N PHE A 78 3.86 2.70 -5.39
CA PHE A 78 2.76 2.16 -6.18
C PHE A 78 1.98 3.21 -6.96
N LEU A 79 1.45 4.22 -6.29
CA LEU A 79 0.49 5.15 -6.91
C LEU A 79 1.05 5.87 -8.14
N ASN A 80 2.29 6.33 -8.06
CA ASN A 80 2.91 7.07 -9.17
C ASN A 80 3.09 6.23 -10.42
N LYS A 81 3.07 4.90 -10.27
CA LYS A 81 3.21 3.98 -11.41
C LYS A 81 1.88 3.60 -12.03
N CYS A 82 0.78 4.01 -11.42
CA CYS A 82 -0.54 3.67 -11.89
C CYS A 82 -1.00 4.64 -12.99
N ASP A 83 -1.98 4.17 -13.78
CA ASP A 83 -2.60 5.00 -14.80
C ASP A 83 -3.22 6.23 -14.13
N GLU A 84 -3.05 7.38 -14.75
CA GLU A 84 -3.55 8.65 -14.21
C GLU A 84 -5.05 8.61 -13.93
N LEU A 85 -5.79 7.95 -14.81
CA LEU A 85 -7.25 7.84 -14.66
C LEU A 85 -7.66 6.96 -13.48
N GLU A 86 -6.76 6.10 -13.01
CA GLU A 86 -7.05 5.15 -11.94
C GLU A 86 -6.55 5.62 -10.58
N LYS A 87 -5.73 6.66 -10.54
CA LYS A 87 -5.11 7.12 -9.30
C LYS A 87 -6.12 7.49 -8.21
N ASN A 88 -7.23 8.12 -8.61
CA ASN A 88 -8.26 8.50 -7.66
C ASN A 88 -8.91 7.30 -6.99
N ILE A 89 -9.15 6.24 -7.77
CA ILE A 89 -9.73 5.00 -7.25
C ILE A 89 -8.78 4.37 -6.24
N ILE A 90 -7.52 4.31 -6.59
CA ILE A 90 -6.50 3.68 -5.74
C ILE A 90 -6.25 4.50 -4.48
N ALA A 91 -6.26 5.83 -4.60
CA ALA A 91 -6.14 6.70 -3.44
C ALA A 91 -7.30 6.51 -2.47
N GLU A 92 -8.50 6.25 -3.00
CA GLU A 92 -9.66 5.96 -2.17
C GLU A 92 -9.51 4.65 -1.42
N TYR A 93 -8.88 3.65 -2.03
CA TYR A 93 -8.59 2.39 -1.34
C TYR A 93 -7.71 2.64 -0.12
N TYR A 94 -6.67 3.47 -0.29
CA TYR A 94 -5.80 3.83 0.82
C TYR A 94 -6.59 4.51 1.93
N GLN A 95 -7.42 5.48 1.57
CA GLN A 95 -8.24 6.22 2.54
C GLN A 95 -9.15 5.28 3.33
N ARG A 96 -9.77 4.31 2.67
CA ARG A 96 -10.64 3.35 3.34
C ARG A 96 -9.92 2.54 4.41
N CYS A 97 -8.69 2.13 4.11
CA CYS A 97 -7.97 1.22 4.99
C CYS A 97 -7.24 1.95 6.11
N PHE A 98 -6.74 3.14 5.83
CA PHE A 98 -5.97 3.91 6.81
C PHE A 98 -6.77 5.01 7.49
N GLY A 99 -7.92 5.35 6.95
CA GLY A 99 -8.79 6.36 7.54
C GLY A 99 -8.33 7.80 7.35
N VAL A 100 -7.31 8.01 6.54
CA VAL A 100 -6.78 9.35 6.25
C VAL A 100 -6.51 9.48 4.76
N ASP A 101 -6.55 10.71 4.27
CA ASP A 101 -6.24 10.98 2.87
C ASP A 101 -4.75 10.84 2.61
N LEU A 102 -4.40 10.49 1.37
CA LEU A 102 -3.01 10.47 0.96
C LEU A 102 -2.44 11.88 0.99
N PRO A 103 -1.21 12.05 1.48
CA PRO A 103 -0.57 13.35 1.40
C PRO A 103 -0.29 13.71 -0.05
N GLU A 104 -0.34 14.99 -0.37
CA GLU A 104 0.01 15.46 -1.69
C GLU A 104 1.50 15.26 -1.93
N SER A 105 1.90 15.22 -3.20
CA SER A 105 3.31 15.11 -3.50
C SER A 105 4.03 16.36 -3.02
N LEU A 106 5.32 16.21 -2.70
CA LEU A 106 6.11 17.35 -2.23
C LEU A 106 6.15 18.49 -3.26
N ILE A 107 6.11 18.14 -4.53
CA ILE A 107 6.11 19.15 -5.59
C ILE A 107 4.85 20.00 -5.49
N ASN A 108 3.68 19.37 -5.29
CA ASN A 108 2.42 20.10 -5.18
C ASN A 108 2.38 20.96 -3.93
N VAL A 109 2.92 20.43 -2.83
CA VAL A 109 2.92 21.14 -1.55
C VAL A 109 3.73 22.44 -1.63
N GLN A 110 4.78 22.43 -2.43
CA GLN A 110 5.67 23.59 -2.55
C GLN A 110 5.13 24.70 -3.44
N MET A 111 4.07 24.44 -4.14
CA MET A 111 3.47 25.41 -5.03
C MET A 111 2.37 26.19 -4.34
#